data_1a28cf03c49608ac53a2b2bc6590b9a0
#
_entry.id   1a28cf03c49608ac53a2b2bc6590b9a0
#
_cell.length_a   1.000
_cell.length_b   1.000
_cell.length_c   1.000
_cell.angle_alpha   90.00
_cell.angle_beta   90.00
_cell.angle_gamma   90.00
#
_symmetry.space_group_name_H-M   'P 1'
#
loop_
_entity.id
_entity.type
_entity.pdbx_description
1 polymer ?
#
loop_
_entity_poly.entity_id
_entity_poly.type
_entity_poly.pdbx_seq_one_letter_code
_entity_poly.pdbx_strand_id
1 'polypeptide(L)'
;NEDRSIHSVDLKTGEYSPMGQVRFDCFRIAKDRQQLSYKITALCFGDDRGSKYFWEITAKMFIYSANRVPEISDDILNIDNAMKWGFGWEAGPFETWDMLGIKKTIDRMKSEGKTVPQWVLDMLESGRETFYQVDNGIKSYWCPLEKSALDINNNSKVFNISLQKTDNNIIKKDLSASLNDMGDGVLNVEFHSILQPTLHPIDSSYIEMINLAIDMIEKGDYKAMVLGHQGANFCAGANLNLLLELSQNNQW
;
A
#
# COMPACT_ATOMS: atom_id res chain seq x y z
N ASN A 1 19.42 3.20 -32.53
CA ASN A 1 19.68 2.20 -33.57
C ASN A 1 18.51 2.11 -34.54
N GLU A 2 18.78 1.83 -35.79
CA GLU A 2 17.78 1.70 -36.87
C GLU A 2 16.75 0.60 -36.58
N ASP A 3 17.15 -0.45 -35.84
CA ASP A 3 16.31 -1.59 -35.42
C ASP A 3 15.55 -1.35 -34.09
N ARG A 4 15.62 -0.14 -33.51
CA ARG A 4 15.05 0.22 -32.21
C ARG A 4 15.54 -0.65 -31.03
N SER A 5 16.63 -1.38 -31.20
CA SER A 5 17.21 -2.17 -30.09
C SER A 5 17.81 -1.25 -29.01
N ILE A 6 17.63 -1.65 -27.75
CA ILE A 6 18.21 -0.94 -26.61
C ILE A 6 19.61 -1.48 -26.36
N HIS A 7 20.59 -0.59 -26.34
CA HIS A 7 21.98 -0.91 -26.02
C HIS A 7 22.37 -0.30 -24.69
N SER A 8 23.21 -1.01 -23.95
CA SER A 8 23.87 -0.51 -22.75
C SER A 8 25.29 -0.10 -23.07
N VAL A 9 25.78 0.96 -22.42
CA VAL A 9 27.18 1.36 -22.51
C VAL A 9 27.99 0.72 -21.39
N ASP A 10 29.13 0.12 -21.71
CA ASP A 10 30.11 -0.29 -20.72
C ASP A 10 30.82 0.96 -20.19
N LEU A 11 30.66 1.21 -18.89
CA LEU A 11 31.18 2.42 -18.25
C LEU A 11 32.75 2.47 -18.18
N LYS A 12 33.43 1.34 -18.42
CA LYS A 12 34.91 1.28 -18.43
C LYS A 12 35.47 1.48 -19.82
N THR A 13 34.85 0.89 -20.84
CA THR A 13 35.35 0.94 -22.21
C THR A 13 34.65 2.00 -23.06
N GLY A 14 33.47 2.46 -22.68
CA GLY A 14 32.63 3.36 -23.47
C GLY A 14 31.93 2.68 -24.67
N GLU A 15 32.08 1.37 -24.81
CA GLU A 15 31.48 0.63 -25.93
C GLU A 15 30.02 0.30 -25.68
N TYR A 16 29.24 0.29 -26.77
CA TYR A 16 27.83 -0.08 -26.73
C TYR A 16 27.65 -1.56 -27.09
N SER A 17 26.90 -2.26 -26.24
CA SER A 17 26.50 -3.66 -26.48
C SER A 17 24.99 -3.84 -26.35
N PRO A 18 24.38 -4.82 -27.02
CA PRO A 18 22.98 -5.12 -26.83
C PRO A 18 22.65 -5.35 -25.36
N MET A 19 21.56 -4.74 -24.87
CA MET A 19 21.16 -4.89 -23.48
C MET A 19 20.82 -6.36 -23.17
N GLY A 20 21.61 -6.97 -22.28
CA GLY A 20 21.37 -8.31 -21.81
C GLY A 20 20.10 -8.39 -20.95
N GLN A 21 19.39 -9.51 -21.01
CA GLN A 21 18.30 -9.79 -20.08
C GLN A 21 18.87 -10.27 -18.75
N VAL A 22 18.85 -9.38 -17.76
CA VAL A 22 19.21 -9.74 -16.37
C VAL A 22 18.01 -10.42 -15.72
N ARG A 23 18.21 -11.63 -15.22
CA ARG A 23 17.17 -12.40 -14.51
C ARG A 23 17.66 -12.66 -13.09
N PHE A 24 16.97 -12.05 -12.12
CA PHE A 24 17.16 -12.34 -10.70
C PHE A 24 15.88 -12.95 -10.12
N ASP A 25 16.03 -13.87 -9.18
CA ASP A 25 14.89 -14.50 -8.51
C ASP A 25 14.04 -13.50 -7.76
N CYS A 26 14.64 -12.49 -7.16
CA CYS A 26 13.91 -11.41 -6.48
C CYS A 26 12.90 -10.72 -7.39
N PHE A 27 13.23 -10.49 -8.68
CA PHE A 27 12.29 -9.90 -9.64
C PHE A 27 11.12 -10.82 -9.95
N ARG A 28 11.39 -12.11 -10.14
CA ARG A 28 10.36 -13.11 -10.39
C ARG A 28 9.40 -13.19 -9.20
N ILE A 29 9.95 -13.30 -7.99
CA ILE A 29 9.15 -13.38 -6.76
C ILE A 29 8.33 -12.11 -6.56
N ALA A 30 8.93 -10.93 -6.76
CA ALA A 30 8.23 -9.65 -6.60
C ALA A 30 7.09 -9.48 -7.61
N LYS A 31 7.27 -9.96 -8.86
CA LYS A 31 6.24 -9.88 -9.89
C LYS A 31 4.98 -10.67 -9.52
N ASP A 32 5.14 -11.81 -8.84
CA ASP A 32 4.05 -12.69 -8.45
C ASP A 32 3.30 -12.18 -7.20
N ARG A 33 3.77 -11.11 -6.55
CA ARG A 33 3.14 -10.53 -5.36
C ARG A 33 2.15 -9.43 -5.75
N GLN A 34 0.99 -9.42 -5.09
CA GLN A 34 -0.04 -8.41 -5.31
C GLN A 34 0.23 -7.13 -4.50
N GLN A 35 0.56 -7.27 -3.23
CA GLN A 35 0.75 -6.15 -2.32
C GLN A 35 2.16 -5.56 -2.43
N LEU A 36 2.27 -4.22 -2.40
CA LEU A 36 3.51 -3.49 -2.49
C LEU A 36 4.53 -3.91 -1.41
N SER A 37 4.08 -4.09 -0.17
CA SER A 37 4.93 -4.53 0.95
C SER A 37 5.63 -5.86 0.68
N TYR A 38 4.92 -6.83 0.11
CA TYR A 38 5.51 -8.13 -0.27
C TYR A 38 6.44 -8.03 -1.47
N LYS A 39 6.16 -7.13 -2.43
CA LYS A 39 7.06 -6.87 -3.56
C LYS A 39 8.39 -6.31 -3.07
N ILE A 40 8.34 -5.26 -2.24
CA ILE A 40 9.53 -4.61 -1.70
C ILE A 40 10.32 -5.56 -0.79
N THR A 41 9.63 -6.36 0.02
CA THR A 41 10.27 -7.39 0.86
C THR A 41 11.02 -8.41 0.02
N ALA A 42 10.42 -8.92 -1.06
CA ALA A 42 11.08 -9.86 -1.97
C ALA A 42 12.30 -9.24 -2.66
N LEU A 43 12.24 -7.95 -3.02
CA LEU A 43 13.35 -7.23 -3.61
C LEU A 43 14.50 -6.99 -2.63
N CYS A 44 14.23 -6.71 -1.35
CA CYS A 44 15.24 -6.28 -0.38
C CYS A 44 15.83 -7.42 0.46
N PHE A 45 15.10 -8.52 0.66
CA PHE A 45 15.50 -9.59 1.59
C PHE A 45 15.77 -10.95 0.92
N GLY A 46 15.89 -11.01 -0.40
CA GLY A 46 16.39 -12.19 -1.09
C GLY A 46 17.91 -12.32 -0.98
N ASP A 47 18.45 -13.47 -1.41
CA ASP A 47 19.88 -13.77 -1.30
C ASP A 47 20.66 -13.47 -2.58
N ASP A 48 19.98 -13.19 -3.69
CA ASP A 48 20.60 -12.97 -4.97
C ASP A 48 21.28 -11.56 -5.07
N ARG A 49 22.06 -11.36 -6.14
CA ARG A 49 22.75 -10.08 -6.40
C ARG A 49 21.78 -8.91 -6.57
N GLY A 50 20.59 -9.17 -7.15
CA GLY A 50 19.54 -8.18 -7.31
C GLY A 50 19.03 -7.67 -5.97
N SER A 51 18.70 -8.58 -5.05
CA SER A 51 18.25 -8.23 -3.70
C SER A 51 19.30 -7.47 -2.92
N LYS A 52 20.58 -7.85 -3.02
CA LYS A 52 21.66 -7.11 -2.35
C LYS A 52 21.77 -5.68 -2.87
N TYR A 53 21.61 -5.48 -4.18
CA TYR A 53 21.63 -4.17 -4.81
C TYR A 53 20.42 -3.33 -4.37
N PHE A 54 19.21 -3.89 -4.41
CA PHE A 54 17.99 -3.20 -3.96
C PHE A 54 18.05 -2.81 -2.51
N TRP A 55 18.51 -3.72 -1.66
CA TRP A 55 18.69 -3.41 -0.24
C TRP A 55 19.67 -2.24 -0.02
N GLU A 56 20.80 -2.27 -0.70
CA GLU A 56 21.82 -1.21 -0.55
C GLU A 56 21.28 0.18 -0.93
N ILE A 57 20.53 0.26 -2.04
CA ILE A 57 19.90 1.52 -2.46
C ILE A 57 18.80 1.93 -1.47
N THR A 58 17.95 0.98 -1.07
CA THR A 58 16.84 1.23 -0.15
C THR A 58 17.34 1.70 1.22
N ALA A 59 18.35 1.04 1.78
CA ALA A 59 18.95 1.46 3.04
C ALA A 59 19.56 2.86 2.97
N LYS A 60 20.26 3.17 1.87
CA LYS A 60 20.79 4.53 1.64
C LYS A 60 19.69 5.56 1.50
N MET A 61 18.62 5.24 0.80
CA MET A 61 17.45 6.11 0.66
C MET A 61 16.83 6.41 2.02
N PHE A 62 16.63 5.41 2.88
CA PHE A 62 16.08 5.59 4.21
C PHE A 62 16.95 6.53 5.07
N ILE A 63 18.24 6.25 5.14
CA ILE A 63 19.20 7.06 5.89
C ILE A 63 19.25 8.49 5.33
N TYR A 64 19.30 8.64 4.01
CA TYR A 64 19.29 9.94 3.35
C TYR A 64 18.04 10.73 3.69
N SER A 65 16.84 10.13 3.50
CA SER A 65 15.58 10.80 3.79
C SER A 65 15.46 11.21 5.25
N ALA A 66 15.87 10.34 6.17
CA ALA A 66 15.84 10.65 7.60
C ALA A 66 16.82 11.78 8.00
N ASN A 67 17.97 11.91 7.31
CA ASN A 67 18.90 13.02 7.49
C ASN A 67 18.40 14.34 6.89
N ARG A 68 17.36 14.34 6.06
CA ARG A 68 16.76 15.57 5.51
C ARG A 68 15.76 16.22 6.46
N VAL A 69 15.46 15.60 7.58
CA VAL A 69 14.68 16.19 8.67
C VAL A 69 15.66 16.71 9.74
N PRO A 70 15.64 18.02 10.09
CA PRO A 70 14.76 19.10 9.61
C PRO A 70 15.36 19.95 8.48
N GLU A 71 16.42 19.50 7.80
CA GLU A 71 17.17 20.33 6.83
C GLU A 71 16.31 20.81 5.64
N ILE A 72 15.47 19.92 5.10
CA ILE A 72 14.61 20.20 3.93
C ILE A 72 13.14 20.26 4.33
N SER A 73 12.72 19.47 5.30
CA SER A 73 11.34 19.41 5.78
C SER A 73 11.32 19.18 7.28
N ASP A 74 10.42 19.87 7.96
CA ASP A 74 10.24 19.73 9.40
C ASP A 74 9.55 18.40 9.78
N ASP A 75 8.96 17.72 8.82
CA ASP A 75 8.25 16.47 9.01
C ASP A 75 8.55 15.41 7.91
N ILE A 76 8.23 14.16 8.24
CA ILE A 76 8.40 13.02 7.34
C ILE A 76 7.30 12.94 6.28
N LEU A 77 6.11 13.47 6.57
CA LEU A 77 4.93 13.42 5.71
C LEU A 77 5.17 14.16 4.40
N ASN A 78 5.78 15.35 4.48
CA ASN A 78 6.08 16.16 3.30
C ASN A 78 7.16 15.51 2.44
N ILE A 79 8.14 14.82 3.02
CA ILE A 79 9.15 14.05 2.27
C ILE A 79 8.48 12.91 1.49
N ASP A 80 7.63 12.13 2.15
CA ASP A 80 6.90 11.03 1.49
C ASP A 80 5.98 11.55 0.39
N ASN A 81 5.24 12.62 0.66
CA ASN A 81 4.35 13.23 -0.32
C ASN A 81 5.12 13.82 -1.52
N ALA A 82 6.28 14.42 -1.31
CA ALA A 82 7.12 14.91 -2.41
C ALA A 82 7.52 13.79 -3.37
N MET A 83 7.88 12.62 -2.85
CA MET A 83 8.21 11.46 -3.68
C MET A 83 6.98 10.88 -4.38
N LYS A 84 5.85 10.80 -3.69
CA LYS A 84 4.59 10.30 -4.28
C LYS A 84 4.07 11.24 -5.38
N TRP A 85 4.04 12.53 -5.11
CA TRP A 85 3.47 13.51 -6.05
C TRP A 85 4.45 13.93 -7.16
N GLY A 86 5.74 14.03 -6.84
CA GLY A 86 6.75 14.45 -7.79
C GLY A 86 7.24 13.34 -8.73
N PHE A 87 7.30 12.10 -8.25
CA PHE A 87 7.84 10.97 -9.01
C PHE A 87 6.84 9.84 -9.24
N GLY A 88 5.59 9.99 -8.80
CA GLY A 88 4.55 8.98 -8.97
C GLY A 88 4.79 7.69 -8.18
N TRP A 89 5.50 7.75 -7.06
CA TRP A 89 5.72 6.58 -6.21
C TRP A 89 4.43 6.16 -5.50
N GLU A 90 4.22 4.85 -5.37
CA GLU A 90 3.09 4.30 -4.62
C GLU A 90 3.23 4.53 -3.10
N ALA A 91 4.47 4.59 -2.61
CA ALA A 91 4.80 4.86 -1.21
C ALA A 91 6.06 5.73 -1.12
N GLY A 92 6.10 6.63 -0.16
CA GLY A 92 7.29 7.41 0.12
C GLY A 92 8.34 6.62 0.91
N PRO A 93 9.52 7.21 1.18
CA PRO A 93 10.62 6.55 1.90
C PRO A 93 10.22 6.01 3.28
N PHE A 94 9.50 6.78 4.08
CA PHE A 94 9.13 6.38 5.43
C PHE A 94 7.98 5.37 5.44
N GLU A 95 7.00 5.52 4.53
CA GLU A 95 5.97 4.49 4.30
C GLU A 95 6.60 3.16 3.86
N THR A 96 7.61 3.21 2.97
CA THR A 96 8.37 2.03 2.54
C THR A 96 9.16 1.40 3.69
N TRP A 97 9.72 2.21 4.56
CA TRP A 97 10.46 1.74 5.72
C TRP A 97 9.55 1.01 6.72
N ASP A 98 8.36 1.56 6.98
CA ASP A 98 7.33 0.89 7.78
C ASP A 98 6.95 -0.48 7.19
N MET A 99 6.77 -0.57 5.86
CA MET A 99 6.45 -1.84 5.18
C MET A 99 7.52 -2.91 5.34
N LEU A 100 8.80 -2.53 5.41
CA LEU A 100 9.92 -3.46 5.62
C LEU A 100 10.16 -3.79 7.09
N GLY A 101 9.60 -3.00 8.00
CA GLY A 101 9.80 -3.09 9.44
C GLY A 101 11.05 -2.34 9.92
N ILE A 102 10.83 -1.27 10.68
CA ILE A 102 11.88 -0.35 11.09
C ILE A 102 12.96 -1.06 11.91
N LYS A 103 12.58 -1.78 12.96
CA LYS A 103 13.52 -2.50 13.84
C LYS A 103 14.38 -3.49 13.05
N LYS A 104 13.76 -4.34 12.25
CA LYS A 104 14.45 -5.34 11.43
C LYS A 104 15.47 -4.72 10.48
N THR A 105 15.10 -3.62 9.83
CA THR A 105 15.96 -2.92 8.88
C THR A 105 17.10 -2.19 9.57
N ILE A 106 16.85 -1.57 10.73
CA ILE A 106 17.89 -0.94 11.55
C ILE A 106 18.91 -1.97 12.05
N ASP A 107 18.47 -3.12 12.54
CA ASP A 107 19.38 -4.19 13.00
C ASP A 107 20.29 -4.63 11.86
N ARG A 108 19.75 -4.79 10.65
CA ARG A 108 20.54 -5.10 9.46
C ARG A 108 21.48 -3.95 9.07
N MET A 109 21.02 -2.72 9.07
CA MET A 109 21.87 -1.55 8.78
C MET A 109 23.04 -1.45 9.75
N LYS A 110 22.81 -1.64 11.05
CA LYS A 110 23.86 -1.64 12.08
C LYS A 110 24.85 -2.78 11.86
N SER A 111 24.38 -3.99 11.55
CA SER A 111 25.27 -5.14 11.26
C SER A 111 26.13 -4.93 10.01
N GLU A 112 25.68 -4.10 9.08
CA GLU A 112 26.39 -3.71 7.86
C GLU A 112 27.23 -2.42 8.05
N GLY A 113 27.35 -1.91 9.28
CA GLY A 113 28.16 -0.71 9.60
C GLY A 113 27.54 0.61 9.13
N LYS A 114 26.25 0.64 8.83
CA LYS A 114 25.53 1.87 8.44
C LYS A 114 25.07 2.63 9.68
N THR A 115 25.21 3.96 9.67
CA THR A 115 24.76 4.84 10.74
C THR A 115 23.31 5.27 10.48
N VAL A 116 22.43 4.94 11.43
CA VAL A 116 21.02 5.38 11.41
C VAL A 116 20.90 6.71 12.16
N PRO A 117 20.13 7.69 11.66
CA PRO A 117 19.90 8.95 12.37
C PRO A 117 19.33 8.74 13.77
N GLN A 118 19.85 9.48 14.76
CA GLN A 118 19.54 9.27 16.18
C GLN A 118 18.04 9.39 16.48
N TRP A 119 17.35 10.35 15.87
CA TRP A 119 15.92 10.54 16.12
C TRP A 119 15.06 9.32 15.75
N VAL A 120 15.51 8.48 14.78
CA VAL A 120 14.81 7.21 14.46
C VAL A 120 15.00 6.19 15.59
N LEU A 121 16.17 6.18 16.22
CA LEU A 121 16.43 5.32 17.39
C LEU A 121 15.64 5.81 18.59
N ASP A 122 15.60 7.12 18.84
CA ASP A 122 14.83 7.74 19.90
C ASP A 122 13.33 7.43 19.77
N MET A 123 12.80 7.43 18.54
CA MET A 123 11.42 7.01 18.27
C MET A 123 11.15 5.58 18.72
N LEU A 124 12.03 4.64 18.36
CA LEU A 124 11.87 3.24 18.78
C LEU A 124 12.00 3.09 20.31
N GLU A 125 12.90 3.83 20.95
CA GLU A 125 13.09 3.84 22.40
C GLU A 125 11.87 4.40 23.14
N SER A 126 11.11 5.30 22.50
CA SER A 126 9.83 5.80 23.03
C SER A 126 8.69 4.76 23.00
N GLY A 127 8.94 3.59 22.39
CA GLY A 127 7.94 2.53 22.23
C GLY A 127 7.14 2.61 20.93
N ARG A 128 7.44 3.57 20.06
CA ARG A 128 6.78 3.68 18.75
C ARG A 128 7.55 2.91 17.68
N GLU A 129 6.92 1.90 17.11
CA GLU A 129 7.56 0.95 16.18
C GLU A 129 7.39 1.31 14.70
N THR A 130 6.54 2.31 14.38
CA THR A 130 6.23 2.74 13.00
C THR A 130 6.23 4.26 12.88
N PHE A 131 6.59 4.77 11.70
CA PHE A 131 6.49 6.20 11.39
C PHE A 131 5.03 6.65 11.28
N TYR A 132 4.19 5.81 10.68
CA TYR A 132 2.76 6.04 10.54
C TYR A 132 1.97 5.03 11.36
N GLN A 133 0.90 5.49 12.00
CA GLN A 133 0.00 4.65 12.79
C GLN A 133 -1.43 5.10 12.61
N VAL A 134 -2.36 4.16 12.72
CA VAL A 134 -3.79 4.44 12.74
C VAL A 134 -4.34 3.97 14.08
N ASP A 135 -4.85 4.92 14.87
CA ASP A 135 -5.47 4.65 16.16
C ASP A 135 -6.90 5.24 16.15
N ASN A 136 -7.89 4.41 16.42
CA ASN A 136 -9.31 4.82 16.45
C ASN A 136 -9.76 5.61 15.19
N GLY A 137 -9.26 5.21 14.00
CA GLY A 137 -9.59 5.88 12.74
C GLY A 137 -8.82 7.18 12.47
N ILE A 138 -7.92 7.57 13.36
CA ILE A 138 -7.06 8.75 13.17
C ILE A 138 -5.69 8.26 12.71
N LYS A 139 -5.26 8.72 11.52
CA LYS A 139 -3.91 8.46 11.04
C LYS A 139 -2.96 9.51 11.59
N SER A 140 -1.88 9.07 12.20
CA SER A 140 -0.82 9.92 12.76
C SER A 140 0.54 9.57 12.14
N TYR A 141 1.47 10.53 12.21
CA TYR A 141 2.86 10.32 11.85
C TYR A 141 3.77 10.76 13.02
N TRP A 142 4.97 10.20 13.09
CA TRP A 142 5.98 10.63 14.04
C TRP A 142 6.61 11.96 13.61
N CYS A 143 6.55 12.97 14.46
CA CYS A 143 7.25 14.23 14.25
C CYS A 143 8.61 14.20 14.97
N PRO A 144 9.74 14.18 14.24
CA PRO A 144 11.06 14.15 14.86
C PRO A 144 11.39 15.37 15.72
N LEU A 145 10.88 16.54 15.34
CA LEU A 145 11.11 17.81 16.07
C LEU A 145 10.36 17.85 17.40
N GLU A 146 9.12 17.43 17.40
CA GLU A 146 8.28 17.41 18.61
C GLU A 146 8.46 16.14 19.43
N LYS A 147 9.17 15.14 18.90
CA LYS A 147 9.36 13.81 19.50
C LYS A 147 8.04 13.19 19.95
N SER A 148 7.00 13.38 19.14
CA SER A 148 5.64 12.94 19.42
C SER A 148 4.90 12.56 18.12
N ALA A 149 3.77 11.85 18.28
CA ALA A 149 2.87 11.59 17.18
C ALA A 149 2.00 12.81 16.90
N LEU A 150 1.90 13.20 15.65
CA LEU A 150 1.00 14.25 15.18
C LEU A 150 -0.05 13.65 14.25
N ASP A 151 -1.29 14.09 14.42
CA ASP A 151 -2.39 13.66 13.55
C ASP A 151 -2.21 14.24 12.14
N ILE A 152 -2.42 13.41 11.15
CA ILE A 152 -2.51 13.87 9.78
C ILE A 152 -3.86 14.57 9.65
N ASN A 153 -3.85 15.89 9.42
CA ASN A 153 -5.07 16.65 9.18
C ASN A 153 -5.82 16.07 7.99
N ASN A 154 -6.83 15.25 8.27
CA ASN A 154 -7.76 14.79 7.27
C ASN A 154 -8.60 15.98 6.83
N ASN A 155 -8.63 16.26 5.52
CA ASN A 155 -9.60 17.18 4.98
C ASN A 155 -11.00 16.64 5.35
N SER A 156 -11.73 17.39 6.20
CA SER A 156 -13.06 16.98 6.69
C SER A 156 -14.09 16.75 5.58
N LYS A 157 -13.77 17.17 4.34
CA LYS A 157 -14.56 16.91 3.13
C LYS A 157 -14.22 15.60 2.43
N VAL A 158 -13.16 14.91 2.87
CA VAL A 158 -12.73 13.62 2.30
C VAL A 158 -13.00 12.53 3.33
N PHE A 159 -13.97 11.70 3.03
CA PHE A 159 -14.29 10.53 3.84
C PHE A 159 -13.36 9.37 3.48
N ASN A 160 -12.67 8.81 4.46
CA ASN A 160 -11.77 7.68 4.26
C ASN A 160 -12.36 6.43 4.90
N ILE A 161 -12.87 5.51 4.06
CA ILE A 161 -13.52 4.27 4.51
C ILE A 161 -12.57 3.44 5.39
N SER A 162 -11.30 3.32 5.00
CA SER A 162 -10.33 2.50 5.73
C SER A 162 -10.04 3.02 7.15
N LEU A 163 -10.15 4.33 7.37
CA LEU A 163 -9.97 4.94 8.69
C LEU A 163 -11.21 4.80 9.59
N GLN A 164 -12.38 4.70 8.99
CA GLN A 164 -13.65 4.57 9.72
C GLN A 164 -14.02 3.12 10.00
N LYS A 165 -13.40 2.17 9.30
CA LYS A 165 -13.70 0.76 9.39
C LYS A 165 -13.07 0.16 10.65
N THR A 166 -13.93 -0.20 11.60
CA THR A 166 -13.57 -0.96 12.80
C THR A 166 -14.33 -2.28 12.81
N ASP A 167 -13.88 -3.27 13.56
CA ASP A 167 -14.59 -4.54 13.66
C ASP A 167 -16.04 -4.37 14.14
N ASN A 168 -16.33 -3.31 14.90
CA ASN A 168 -17.66 -2.99 15.40
C ASN A 168 -18.62 -2.43 14.34
N ASN A 169 -18.11 -1.91 13.22
CA ASN A 169 -18.90 -1.28 12.16
C ASN A 169 -19.22 -2.25 11.02
N ILE A 170 -18.60 -3.43 11.00
CA ILE A 170 -18.84 -4.43 9.97
C ILE A 170 -20.10 -5.21 10.31
N ILE A 171 -21.17 -5.02 9.53
CA ILE A 171 -22.45 -5.73 9.69
C ILE A 171 -22.32 -7.15 9.11
N LYS A 172 -21.80 -7.25 7.88
CA LYS A 172 -21.54 -8.53 7.20
C LYS A 172 -20.30 -8.39 6.32
N LYS A 173 -19.52 -9.47 6.24
CA LYS A 173 -18.33 -9.54 5.39
C LYS A 173 -18.25 -10.89 4.71
N ASP A 174 -17.91 -10.86 3.42
CA ASP A 174 -17.68 -12.02 2.58
C ASP A 174 -16.34 -11.90 1.84
N LEU A 175 -16.02 -12.83 0.93
CA LEU A 175 -14.75 -12.86 0.18
C LEU A 175 -14.56 -11.66 -0.76
N SER A 176 -15.62 -11.10 -1.28
CA SER A 176 -15.56 -10.05 -2.31
C SER A 176 -16.23 -8.75 -1.93
N ALA A 177 -17.03 -8.74 -0.86
CA ALA A 177 -17.74 -7.56 -0.42
C ALA A 177 -17.97 -7.54 1.09
N SER A 178 -18.21 -6.35 1.64
CA SER A 178 -18.66 -6.16 3.01
C SER A 178 -19.69 -5.05 3.10
N LEU A 179 -20.58 -5.19 4.09
CA LEU A 179 -21.56 -4.18 4.47
C LEU A 179 -21.14 -3.57 5.78
N ASN A 180 -20.91 -2.26 5.77
CA ASN A 180 -20.37 -1.52 6.89
C ASN A 180 -21.35 -0.41 7.32
N ASP A 181 -21.53 -0.23 8.63
CA ASP A 181 -22.23 0.92 9.19
C ASP A 181 -21.26 2.12 9.25
N MET A 182 -21.58 3.20 8.56
CA MET A 182 -20.76 4.39 8.51
C MET A 182 -21.21 5.49 9.46
N GLY A 183 -22.22 5.21 10.28
CA GLY A 183 -22.87 6.19 11.15
C GLY A 183 -23.95 7.01 10.43
N ASP A 184 -24.65 7.84 11.16
CA ASP A 184 -25.70 8.74 10.69
C ASP A 184 -26.82 8.07 9.88
N GLY A 185 -26.95 6.73 9.98
CA GLY A 185 -27.90 5.93 9.22
C GLY A 185 -27.47 5.65 7.77
N VAL A 186 -26.17 5.69 7.48
CA VAL A 186 -25.61 5.42 6.16
C VAL A 186 -24.87 4.08 6.16
N LEU A 187 -25.19 3.23 5.20
CA LEU A 187 -24.47 1.98 4.91
C LEU A 187 -23.42 2.18 3.84
N ASN A 188 -22.31 1.46 3.92
CA ASN A 188 -21.35 1.31 2.82
C ASN A 188 -21.29 -0.14 2.37
N VAL A 189 -21.56 -0.39 1.09
CA VAL A 189 -21.24 -1.65 0.44
C VAL A 189 -19.85 -1.49 -0.18
N GLU A 190 -18.86 -2.12 0.45
CA GLU A 190 -17.46 -2.06 0.05
C GLU A 190 -17.07 -3.28 -0.75
N PHE A 191 -16.32 -3.06 -1.81
CA PHE A 191 -15.80 -4.09 -2.71
C PHE A 191 -14.33 -4.37 -2.36
N HIS A 192 -13.95 -5.63 -2.17
CA HIS A 192 -12.60 -5.98 -1.76
C HIS A 192 -12.14 -7.35 -2.25
N SER A 193 -12.54 -7.76 -3.45
CA SER A 193 -12.25 -9.10 -3.98
C SER A 193 -10.85 -9.62 -3.60
N ILE A 194 -10.81 -10.70 -2.82
CA ILE A 194 -9.55 -11.32 -2.38
C ILE A 194 -8.81 -11.97 -3.56
N LEU A 195 -9.57 -12.55 -4.50
CA LEU A 195 -9.00 -13.25 -5.65
C LEU A 195 -8.50 -12.29 -6.74
N GLN A 196 -9.15 -11.13 -6.90
CA GLN A 196 -8.82 -10.14 -7.90
C GLN A 196 -8.84 -8.72 -7.32
N PRO A 197 -7.91 -8.39 -6.41
CA PRO A 197 -7.96 -7.17 -5.60
C PRO A 197 -7.74 -5.86 -6.37
N THR A 198 -7.35 -5.94 -7.64
CA THR A 198 -7.21 -4.76 -8.51
C THR A 198 -8.35 -4.59 -9.49
N LEU A 199 -9.17 -5.61 -9.71
CA LEU A 199 -10.23 -5.60 -10.70
C LEU A 199 -11.63 -5.53 -10.09
N HIS A 200 -11.82 -6.08 -8.91
CA HIS A 200 -13.09 -6.12 -8.19
C HIS A 200 -14.27 -6.52 -9.10
N PRO A 201 -14.25 -7.72 -9.73
CA PRO A 201 -15.35 -8.13 -10.60
C PRO A 201 -16.61 -8.39 -9.77
N ILE A 202 -17.77 -8.05 -10.31
CA ILE A 202 -19.06 -8.26 -9.66
C ILE A 202 -19.35 -9.77 -9.59
N ASP A 203 -19.63 -10.26 -8.40
CA ASP A 203 -20.04 -11.62 -8.09
C ASP A 203 -21.29 -11.66 -7.17
N SER A 204 -21.65 -12.85 -6.69
CA SER A 204 -22.81 -13.03 -5.83
C SER A 204 -22.69 -12.28 -4.49
N SER A 205 -21.50 -12.17 -3.91
CA SER A 205 -21.26 -11.44 -2.66
C SER A 205 -21.67 -9.98 -2.76
N TYR A 206 -21.39 -9.34 -3.90
CA TYR A 206 -21.82 -7.97 -4.18
C TYR A 206 -23.34 -7.83 -4.14
N ILE A 207 -24.00 -8.69 -4.90
CA ILE A 207 -25.46 -8.64 -5.03
C ILE A 207 -26.14 -8.90 -3.68
N GLU A 208 -25.63 -9.86 -2.91
CA GLU A 208 -26.11 -10.14 -1.57
C GLU A 208 -25.98 -8.96 -0.63
N MET A 209 -24.82 -8.27 -0.61
CA MET A 209 -24.60 -7.12 0.25
C MET A 209 -25.47 -5.93 -0.15
N ILE A 210 -25.70 -5.72 -1.46
CA ILE A 210 -26.60 -4.68 -1.95
C ILE A 210 -28.05 -4.98 -1.52
N ASN A 211 -28.52 -6.22 -1.73
CA ASN A 211 -29.87 -6.61 -1.35
C ASN A 211 -30.07 -6.49 0.16
N LEU A 212 -29.11 -6.93 0.96
CA LEU A 212 -29.15 -6.78 2.42
C LEU A 212 -29.25 -5.30 2.83
N ALA A 213 -28.47 -4.44 2.19
CA ALA A 213 -28.53 -2.99 2.46
C ALA A 213 -29.89 -2.40 2.10
N ILE A 214 -30.48 -2.81 0.96
CA ILE A 214 -31.82 -2.38 0.54
C ILE A 214 -32.84 -2.81 1.59
N ASP A 215 -32.83 -4.09 1.99
CA ASP A 215 -33.77 -4.63 3.01
C ASP A 215 -33.68 -3.84 4.33
N MET A 216 -32.49 -3.47 4.77
CA MET A 216 -32.30 -2.70 6.01
C MET A 216 -32.79 -1.26 5.87
N ILE A 217 -32.68 -0.66 4.70
CA ILE A 217 -33.21 0.68 4.42
C ILE A 217 -34.74 0.63 4.36
N GLU A 218 -35.33 -0.37 3.70
CA GLU A 218 -36.78 -0.52 3.60
C GLU A 218 -37.46 -0.79 4.97
N LYS A 219 -36.75 -1.46 5.88
CA LYS A 219 -37.18 -1.65 7.27
C LYS A 219 -37.11 -0.37 8.12
N GLY A 220 -36.39 0.65 7.63
CA GLY A 220 -36.20 1.92 8.33
C GLY A 220 -35.04 1.94 9.31
N ASP A 221 -34.20 0.91 9.33
CA ASP A 221 -32.99 0.84 10.17
C ASP A 221 -31.94 1.83 9.70
N TYR A 222 -31.87 2.07 8.38
CA TYR A 222 -30.93 2.99 7.72
C TYR A 222 -31.64 3.90 6.73
N LYS A 223 -30.98 4.96 6.30
CA LYS A 223 -31.55 6.00 5.43
C LYS A 223 -31.01 5.96 4.01
N ALA A 224 -29.77 5.49 3.85
CA ALA A 224 -29.06 5.49 2.57
C ALA A 224 -27.96 4.44 2.53
N MET A 225 -27.53 4.08 1.33
CA MET A 225 -26.29 3.32 1.12
C MET A 225 -25.38 4.01 0.12
N VAL A 226 -24.06 3.79 0.27
CA VAL A 226 -23.01 4.20 -0.66
C VAL A 226 -22.30 2.94 -1.16
N LEU A 227 -22.21 2.80 -2.47
CA LEU A 227 -21.38 1.76 -3.11
C LEU A 227 -19.99 2.35 -3.34
N GLY A 228 -18.97 1.79 -2.71
CA GLY A 228 -17.63 2.36 -2.87
C GLY A 228 -16.55 1.66 -2.07
N HIS A 229 -15.31 1.85 -2.51
CA HIS A 229 -14.11 1.40 -1.83
C HIS A 229 -12.93 2.33 -2.18
N GLN A 230 -11.77 2.07 -1.60
CA GLN A 230 -10.55 2.87 -1.81
C GLN A 230 -9.48 2.15 -2.64
N GLY A 231 -9.85 1.23 -3.49
CA GLY A 231 -8.95 0.58 -4.44
C GLY A 231 -8.64 1.47 -5.65
N ALA A 232 -7.58 1.09 -6.40
CA ALA A 232 -7.15 1.82 -7.58
C ALA A 232 -8.19 1.84 -8.73
N ASN A 233 -9.01 0.80 -8.83
CA ASN A 233 -10.08 0.68 -9.81
C ASN A 233 -11.40 0.41 -9.10
N PHE A 234 -12.48 1.04 -9.55
CA PHE A 234 -13.78 0.85 -8.92
C PHE A 234 -14.32 -0.57 -9.13
N CYS A 235 -14.43 -1.00 -10.38
CA CYS A 235 -14.95 -2.32 -10.74
C CYS A 235 -14.64 -2.62 -12.22
N ALA A 236 -14.25 -3.85 -12.53
CA ALA A 236 -14.04 -4.30 -13.92
C ALA A 236 -15.33 -4.78 -14.61
N GLY A 237 -16.47 -4.69 -13.94
CA GLY A 237 -17.74 -5.22 -14.42
C GLY A 237 -18.01 -6.65 -13.97
N ALA A 238 -18.87 -7.36 -14.68
CA ALA A 238 -19.29 -8.70 -14.32
C ALA A 238 -18.14 -9.71 -14.34
N ASN A 239 -18.18 -10.67 -13.42
CA ASN A 239 -17.26 -11.80 -13.42
C ASN A 239 -17.59 -12.76 -14.57
N LEU A 240 -16.81 -12.64 -15.67
CA LEU A 240 -17.06 -13.43 -16.89
C LEU A 240 -16.92 -14.94 -16.66
N ASN A 241 -16.08 -15.38 -15.73
CA ASN A 241 -15.93 -16.80 -15.40
C ASN A 241 -17.21 -17.33 -14.74
N LEU A 242 -17.79 -16.55 -13.82
CA LEU A 242 -19.06 -16.89 -13.21
C LEU A 242 -20.21 -16.93 -14.23
N LEU A 243 -20.27 -15.94 -15.13
CA LEU A 243 -21.25 -15.94 -16.21
C LEU A 243 -21.12 -17.14 -17.14
N LEU A 244 -19.88 -17.54 -17.47
CA LEU A 244 -19.63 -18.72 -18.30
C LEU A 244 -20.10 -20.01 -17.59
N GLU A 245 -19.80 -20.14 -16.31
CA GLU A 245 -20.23 -21.30 -15.50
C GLU A 245 -21.76 -21.37 -15.40
N LEU A 246 -22.43 -20.27 -15.11
CA LEU A 246 -23.90 -20.19 -15.07
C LEU A 246 -24.51 -20.55 -16.43
N SER A 247 -23.92 -20.04 -17.52
CA SER A 247 -24.34 -20.36 -18.88
C SER A 247 -24.22 -21.84 -19.21
N GLN A 248 -23.08 -22.46 -18.86
CA GLN A 248 -22.85 -23.88 -19.09
C GLN A 248 -23.80 -24.78 -18.29
N ASN A 249 -24.24 -24.32 -17.12
CA ASN A 249 -25.18 -25.01 -16.26
C ASN A 249 -26.65 -24.65 -16.52
N ASN A 250 -26.96 -23.86 -17.58
CA ASN A 250 -28.29 -23.33 -17.90
C ASN A 250 -28.96 -22.60 -16.71
N GLN A 251 -28.18 -21.92 -15.89
CA GLN A 251 -28.61 -21.09 -14.77
C GLN A 251 -28.54 -19.61 -15.19
N TRP A 252 -29.68 -19.06 -15.61
CA TRP A 252 -29.78 -17.67 -16.06
C TRP A 252 -30.47 -16.79 -14.99
#